data_48144ef8fb90d2d74a0342ba9eaa1295
#
_entry.id   48144ef8fb90d2d74a0342ba9eaa1295
#
_cell.length_a   1.000
_cell.length_b   1.000
_cell.length_c   1.000
_cell.angle_alpha   90.00
_cell.angle_beta   90.00
_cell.angle_gamma   90.00
#
_symmetry.space_group_name_H-M   'P 1'
#
loop_
_entity.id
_entity.type
_entity.pdbx_description
1 polymer ?
#
loop_
_entity_poly.entity_id
_entity_poly.type
_entity_poly.pdbx_seq_one_letter_code
_entity_poly.pdbx_strand_id
1 'polypeptide(L)'
;MNYKKGFNIKPKEVLRTGEILFTDGTNEVIPNQSACEAYGYTYNAATGTCTAFKYDSTLDRKFHDIHNNVSGGVTDNATQNTILNGQQNITKGNNFNNILNGEQHRIENSIKNSNLLGGSYGNIQNQGEVVIGGGGFGSTLALAQTSFVQQSGNTTDATQTSLYTQFITNKFIEKVGNAVIGFEANVIGVNTGVGTGTTGEYGYVQITGAVTFTNGLASTYHQTTTHIVAYGTSGMHITAVMKDATATSFGVAVTGLAETTIQWTAEVKLWQNKITQTF
;
A
#
# COMPACT_ATOMS: atom_id res chain seq x y z
N MET A 1 53.83 10.47 -35.90
CA MET A 1 52.47 10.21 -35.42
C MET A 1 51.52 10.40 -36.58
N ASN A 2 50.95 9.36 -37.13
CA ASN A 2 49.89 9.49 -38.09
C ASN A 2 48.61 9.94 -37.36
N TYR A 3 48.28 11.19 -37.45
CA TYR A 3 46.96 11.64 -37.04
C TYR A 3 45.93 10.93 -37.92
N LYS A 4 45.19 9.99 -37.37
CA LYS A 4 43.99 9.48 -38.03
C LYS A 4 43.11 10.67 -38.31
N LYS A 5 42.70 10.84 -39.59
CA LYS A 5 41.65 11.81 -39.94
C LYS A 5 40.54 11.70 -38.93
N GLY A 6 40.21 12.78 -38.25
CA GLY A 6 39.06 12.81 -37.35
C GLY A 6 37.79 12.44 -38.11
N PHE A 7 36.79 11.96 -37.37
CA PHE A 7 35.51 11.69 -37.98
C PHE A 7 34.94 12.96 -38.60
N ASN A 8 34.52 12.90 -39.85
CA ASN A 8 33.85 14.03 -40.52
C ASN A 8 32.43 14.26 -39.96
N ILE A 9 31.96 13.37 -39.11
CA ILE A 9 30.65 13.46 -38.49
C ILE A 9 30.79 13.88 -37.01
N LYS A 10 29.85 14.69 -36.54
CA LYS A 10 29.81 15.24 -35.20
C LYS A 10 28.38 15.18 -34.64
N PRO A 11 28.23 15.13 -33.30
CA PRO A 11 26.91 15.27 -32.69
C PRO A 11 26.27 16.59 -33.07
N LYS A 12 25.01 16.57 -33.47
CA LYS A 12 24.21 17.72 -33.84
C LYS A 12 23.26 18.12 -32.73
N GLU A 13 22.52 17.15 -32.23
CA GLU A 13 21.42 17.36 -31.28
C GLU A 13 21.20 16.12 -30.43
N VAL A 14 20.74 16.32 -29.21
CA VAL A 14 20.24 15.26 -28.31
C VAL A 14 18.73 15.33 -28.32
N LEU A 15 18.10 14.27 -28.77
CA LEU A 15 16.65 14.17 -28.75
C LEU A 15 16.15 13.94 -27.32
N ARG A 16 14.89 14.23 -27.10
CA ARG A 16 14.23 14.01 -25.80
C ARG A 16 14.23 12.53 -25.36
N THR A 17 14.40 11.63 -26.31
CA THR A 17 14.57 10.18 -26.09
C THR A 17 15.97 9.80 -25.61
N GLY A 18 16.92 10.76 -25.58
CA GLY A 18 18.32 10.49 -25.29
C GLY A 18 19.12 10.06 -26.52
N GLU A 19 18.50 9.91 -27.67
CA GLU A 19 19.17 9.60 -28.93
C GLU A 19 19.97 10.82 -29.40
N ILE A 20 21.17 10.57 -29.93
CA ILE A 20 22.06 11.58 -30.46
C ILE A 20 21.97 11.58 -31.99
N LEU A 21 21.53 12.66 -32.54
CA LEU A 21 21.64 12.90 -34.00
C LEU A 21 23.04 13.36 -34.36
N PHE A 22 23.57 12.81 -35.42
CA PHE A 22 24.87 13.20 -35.97
C PHE A 22 24.72 13.91 -37.29
N THR A 23 25.70 14.73 -37.65
CA THR A 23 25.76 15.46 -38.93
C THR A 23 27.17 15.45 -39.50
N ASP A 24 27.26 15.45 -40.81
CA ASP A 24 28.50 15.71 -41.58
C ASP A 24 28.78 17.22 -41.78
N GLY A 25 27.89 18.05 -41.24
CA GLY A 25 27.90 19.51 -41.40
C GLY A 25 26.81 20.02 -42.33
N THR A 26 26.22 19.18 -43.15
CA THR A 26 25.15 19.52 -44.09
C THR A 26 23.91 18.64 -43.90
N ASN A 27 24.11 17.34 -43.76
CA ASN A 27 23.03 16.34 -43.62
C ASN A 27 23.08 15.66 -42.27
N GLU A 28 21.98 15.07 -41.89
CA GLU A 28 21.95 14.10 -40.79
C GLU A 28 22.55 12.78 -41.27
N VAL A 29 23.36 12.16 -40.42
CA VAL A 29 24.09 10.92 -40.70
C VAL A 29 23.89 9.95 -39.58
N ILE A 30 23.67 8.69 -39.89
CA ILE A 30 23.61 7.62 -38.91
C ILE A 30 25.06 7.31 -38.47
N PRO A 31 25.41 7.46 -37.19
CA PRO A 31 26.75 7.15 -36.71
C PRO A 31 26.99 5.64 -36.69
N ASN A 32 28.20 5.23 -36.97
CA ASN A 32 28.64 3.88 -36.68
C ASN A 32 29.10 3.80 -35.20
N GLN A 33 29.31 2.59 -34.69
CA GLN A 33 29.74 2.37 -33.32
C GLN A 33 30.98 3.18 -32.95
N SER A 34 32.01 3.14 -33.80
CA SER A 34 33.28 3.83 -33.54
C SER A 34 33.12 5.36 -33.48
N ALA A 35 32.24 5.92 -34.27
CA ALA A 35 31.95 7.34 -34.21
C ALA A 35 31.15 7.72 -32.97
N CYS A 36 30.19 6.94 -32.60
CA CYS A 36 29.40 7.11 -31.37
C CYS A 36 30.27 7.07 -30.10
N GLU A 37 31.07 6.04 -29.98
CA GLU A 37 31.95 5.82 -28.82
C GLU A 37 33.10 6.82 -28.74
N ALA A 38 33.58 7.33 -29.87
CA ALA A 38 34.62 8.37 -29.91
C ALA A 38 34.18 9.68 -29.26
N TYR A 39 32.90 9.96 -29.22
CA TYR A 39 32.30 11.11 -28.53
C TYR A 39 31.85 10.80 -27.11
N GLY A 40 32.12 9.57 -26.59
CA GLY A 40 31.78 9.16 -25.24
C GLY A 40 30.31 8.72 -25.07
N TYR A 41 29.61 8.47 -26.17
CA TYR A 41 28.23 8.00 -26.16
C TYR A 41 28.14 6.48 -26.26
N THR A 42 26.96 5.94 -26.01
CA THR A 42 26.69 4.51 -26.09
C THR A 42 26.02 4.15 -27.42
N TYR A 43 26.57 3.19 -28.14
CA TYR A 43 26.01 2.69 -29.38
C TYR A 43 25.08 1.48 -29.11
N ASN A 44 23.87 1.55 -29.65
CA ASN A 44 22.94 0.43 -29.63
C ASN A 44 23.01 -0.33 -30.95
N ALA A 45 23.68 -1.49 -30.96
CA ALA A 45 23.86 -2.29 -32.15
C ALA A 45 22.56 -2.89 -32.72
N ALA A 46 21.52 -3.05 -31.89
CA ALA A 46 20.24 -3.60 -32.34
C ALA A 46 19.41 -2.60 -33.13
N THR A 47 19.52 -1.31 -32.80
CA THR A 47 18.77 -0.23 -33.47
C THR A 47 19.64 0.61 -34.40
N GLY A 48 20.95 0.49 -34.32
CA GLY A 48 21.90 1.31 -35.07
C GLY A 48 21.97 2.77 -34.57
N THR A 49 21.50 3.06 -33.35
CA THR A 49 21.39 4.40 -32.79
C THR A 49 22.48 4.70 -31.76
N CYS A 50 22.81 5.97 -31.61
CA CYS A 50 23.73 6.48 -30.61
C CYS A 50 22.96 7.19 -29.51
N THR A 51 23.24 6.89 -28.25
CA THR A 51 22.52 7.48 -27.12
C THR A 51 23.49 8.17 -26.15
N ALA A 52 23.06 9.30 -25.59
CA ALA A 52 23.86 10.09 -24.64
C ALA A 52 24.14 9.32 -23.35
N PHE A 53 23.29 8.40 -23.03
CA PHE A 53 23.43 7.47 -21.89
C PHE A 53 22.78 6.16 -22.29
N LYS A 54 23.20 5.11 -21.64
CA LYS A 54 22.51 3.82 -21.81
C LYS A 54 21.08 3.99 -21.34
N TYR A 55 20.15 4.15 -22.28
CA TYR A 55 18.74 4.17 -21.96
C TYR A 55 18.36 2.76 -21.51
N ASP A 56 18.24 2.60 -20.23
CA ASP A 56 17.62 1.43 -19.66
C ASP A 56 16.12 1.73 -19.56
N SER A 57 15.32 1.08 -20.40
CA SER A 57 13.85 1.21 -20.36
C SER A 57 13.27 0.85 -18.99
N THR A 58 14.07 0.19 -18.15
CA THR A 58 13.76 -0.03 -16.75
C THR A 58 13.97 1.20 -15.88
N LEU A 59 14.76 2.19 -16.34
CA LEU A 59 14.94 3.46 -15.62
C LEU A 59 13.68 4.33 -15.61
N ASP A 60 12.92 4.32 -16.69
CA ASP A 60 11.65 5.05 -16.76
C ASP A 60 10.60 4.45 -15.81
N ARG A 61 10.61 3.14 -15.66
CA ARG A 61 9.85 2.44 -14.62
C ARG A 61 10.42 2.69 -13.22
N LYS A 62 11.74 2.78 -13.09
CA LYS A 62 12.41 3.10 -11.83
C LYS A 62 12.18 4.52 -11.35
N PHE A 63 11.89 5.47 -12.23
CA PHE A 63 11.55 6.84 -11.84
C PHE A 63 10.14 6.94 -11.24
N HIS A 64 9.23 6.06 -11.63
CA HIS A 64 7.90 5.97 -11.04
C HIS A 64 7.86 4.99 -9.85
N ASP A 65 8.77 4.04 -9.81
CA ASP A 65 8.91 3.07 -8.73
C ASP A 65 10.19 3.27 -7.92
N ILE A 66 10.69 4.47 -7.87
CA ILE A 66 11.96 4.89 -7.28
C ILE A 66 12.74 3.74 -6.64
N HIS A 67 13.60 3.15 -7.43
CA HIS A 67 14.67 2.26 -7.01
C HIS A 67 14.27 0.99 -6.28
N ASN A 68 14.31 0.01 -6.94
CA ASN A 68 14.98 -1.19 -6.65
C ASN A 68 14.27 -2.40 -7.16
N ASN A 69 15.00 -2.92 -8.09
CA ASN A 69 15.11 -4.31 -8.29
C ASN A 69 13.82 -5.06 -8.09
N VAL A 70 12.88 -4.65 -8.85
CA VAL A 70 11.64 -5.35 -8.96
C VAL A 70 11.88 -6.53 -9.89
N SER A 71 12.45 -7.59 -9.33
CA SER A 71 12.30 -8.89 -9.92
C SER A 71 10.82 -9.25 -9.83
N GLY A 72 10.05 -8.90 -10.85
CA GLY A 72 8.63 -9.20 -10.86
C GLY A 72 7.70 -8.07 -11.24
N GLY A 73 8.19 -6.87 -11.40
CA GLY A 73 7.49 -5.79 -12.05
C GLY A 73 6.32 -5.19 -11.28
N VAL A 74 6.21 -3.91 -11.46
CA VAL A 74 4.97 -3.19 -11.29
C VAL A 74 4.04 -3.69 -12.38
N THR A 75 2.95 -4.31 -12.01
CA THR A 75 1.90 -4.60 -12.97
C THR A 75 1.06 -3.37 -13.15
N ASP A 76 1.10 -2.87 -14.34
CA ASP A 76 0.24 -1.93 -15.03
C ASP A 76 -0.78 -1.12 -14.24
N ASN A 77 -0.85 0.16 -14.58
CA ASN A 77 -1.75 1.22 -14.14
C ASN A 77 -1.47 1.80 -12.75
N ALA A 78 -0.41 1.41 -12.08
CA ALA A 78 -0.02 2.01 -10.81
C ALA A 78 0.81 3.27 -11.06
N THR A 79 0.16 4.37 -11.28
CA THR A 79 0.83 5.62 -11.70
C THR A 79 1.47 6.40 -10.56
N GLN A 80 1.37 6.00 -9.31
CA GLN A 80 1.85 6.78 -8.17
C GLN A 80 2.27 5.90 -7.00
N ASN A 81 2.84 4.75 -7.29
CA ASN A 81 3.43 3.87 -6.28
C ASN A 81 4.93 4.15 -6.17
N THR A 82 5.46 4.00 -4.98
CA THR A 82 6.87 4.21 -4.69
C THR A 82 7.48 3.00 -4.02
N ILE A 83 8.59 2.50 -4.53
CA ILE A 83 9.48 1.55 -3.84
C ILE A 83 10.79 2.27 -3.64
N LEU A 84 11.09 2.69 -2.41
CA LEU A 84 12.25 3.53 -2.14
C LEU A 84 13.55 2.73 -2.05
N ASN A 85 13.53 1.58 -1.38
CA ASN A 85 14.72 0.76 -1.19
C ASN A 85 14.36 -0.72 -0.95
N GLY A 86 15.32 -1.63 -1.18
CA GLY A 86 15.16 -3.05 -0.88
C GLY A 86 15.30 -3.98 -2.08
N GLN A 87 14.88 -5.23 -1.93
CA GLN A 87 15.01 -6.27 -2.95
C GLN A 87 13.70 -7.03 -3.16
N GLN A 88 13.41 -7.41 -4.41
CA GLN A 88 12.29 -8.29 -4.76
C GLN A 88 10.91 -7.79 -4.26
N ASN A 89 10.75 -6.49 -4.12
CA ASN A 89 9.49 -5.88 -3.71
C ASN A 89 8.55 -5.77 -4.91
N ILE A 90 7.27 -6.07 -4.70
CA ILE A 90 6.25 -6.06 -5.74
C ILE A 90 5.06 -5.21 -5.29
N THR A 91 4.68 -4.23 -6.09
CA THR A 91 3.40 -3.56 -5.94
C THR A 91 2.48 -3.91 -7.10
N LYS A 92 1.35 -4.51 -6.79
CA LYS A 92 0.23 -4.76 -7.72
C LYS A 92 -0.94 -3.83 -7.44
N GLY A 93 -0.79 -3.01 -6.40
CA GLY A 93 -1.78 -2.06 -5.98
C GLY A 93 -2.04 -0.96 -7.01
N ASN A 94 -3.13 -0.25 -6.83
CA ASN A 94 -3.44 0.94 -7.62
C ASN A 94 -2.52 2.10 -7.23
N ASN A 95 -3.04 3.29 -6.96
CA ASN A 95 -2.25 4.49 -6.75
C ASN A 95 -1.89 4.73 -5.28
N PHE A 96 -0.84 5.53 -5.04
CA PHE A 96 -0.45 6.05 -3.73
C PHE A 96 -0.01 5.00 -2.70
N ASN A 97 0.59 3.92 -3.15
CA ASN A 97 1.17 2.92 -2.27
C ASN A 97 2.69 3.10 -2.17
N ASN A 98 3.24 2.85 -0.99
CA ASN A 98 4.66 3.00 -0.76
C ASN A 98 5.25 1.77 -0.07
N ILE A 99 6.41 1.34 -0.54
CA ILE A 99 7.31 0.41 0.14
C ILE A 99 8.59 1.18 0.42
N LEU A 100 8.87 1.48 1.68
CA LEU A 100 10.02 2.31 2.03
C LEU A 100 11.32 1.52 2.05
N ASN A 101 11.30 0.31 2.60
CA ASN A 101 12.49 -0.52 2.71
C ASN A 101 12.12 -2.00 2.92
N GLY A 102 13.09 -2.89 2.68
CA GLY A 102 12.97 -4.31 2.99
C GLY A 102 13.01 -5.21 1.77
N GLU A 103 12.67 -6.48 1.97
CA GLU A 103 12.77 -7.48 0.92
C GLU A 103 11.51 -8.33 0.79
N GLN A 104 11.22 -8.75 -0.44
CA GLN A 104 10.13 -9.67 -0.77
C GLN A 104 8.75 -9.23 -0.26
N HIS A 105 8.52 -7.92 -0.25
CA HIS A 105 7.24 -7.34 0.11
C HIS A 105 6.27 -7.36 -1.05
N ARG A 106 4.98 -7.37 -0.73
CA ARG A 106 3.92 -7.35 -1.72
C ARG A 106 2.77 -6.43 -1.31
N ILE A 107 2.28 -5.66 -2.27
CA ILE A 107 1.01 -4.95 -2.17
C ILE A 107 0.05 -5.58 -3.17
N GLU A 108 -1.10 -6.05 -2.70
CA GLU A 108 -2.06 -6.78 -3.51
C GLU A 108 -2.84 -5.88 -4.49
N ASN A 109 -3.55 -6.51 -5.42
CA ASN A 109 -4.32 -5.80 -6.44
C ASN A 109 -5.39 -4.88 -5.83
N SER A 110 -5.64 -3.77 -6.51
CA SER A 110 -6.69 -2.81 -6.15
C SER A 110 -6.49 -2.06 -4.82
N ILE A 111 -5.37 -2.23 -4.15
CA ILE A 111 -5.03 -1.51 -2.92
C ILE A 111 -4.56 -0.09 -3.23
N LYS A 112 -4.95 0.87 -2.38
CA LYS A 112 -4.58 2.29 -2.47
C LYS A 112 -4.19 2.85 -1.10
N ASN A 113 -3.39 3.91 -1.11
CA ASN A 113 -3.05 4.72 0.06
C ASN A 113 -2.39 3.91 1.19
N SER A 114 -1.61 2.91 0.87
CA SER A 114 -1.04 1.97 1.83
C SER A 114 0.47 2.08 1.91
N ASN A 115 1.03 1.78 3.07
CA ASN A 115 2.45 1.94 3.31
C ASN A 115 3.03 0.70 3.98
N LEU A 116 4.19 0.24 3.47
CA LEU A 116 4.99 -0.80 4.08
C LEU A 116 6.34 -0.21 4.46
N LEU A 117 6.64 -0.20 5.75
CA LEU A 117 7.77 0.55 6.29
C LEU A 117 9.09 -0.23 6.28
N GLY A 118 9.04 -1.55 6.34
CA GLY A 118 10.26 -2.36 6.29
C GLY A 118 10.07 -3.82 6.70
N GLY A 119 11.17 -4.54 6.91
CA GLY A 119 11.18 -5.95 7.26
C GLY A 119 11.32 -6.88 6.06
N SER A 120 10.77 -8.08 6.16
CA SER A 120 10.79 -9.08 5.08
C SER A 120 9.44 -9.74 4.94
N TYR A 121 9.05 -10.08 3.71
CA TYR A 121 7.82 -10.83 3.40
C TYR A 121 6.51 -10.15 3.88
N GLY A 122 6.49 -8.83 4.02
CA GLY A 122 5.25 -8.10 4.33
C GLY A 122 4.25 -8.15 3.19
N ASN A 123 2.96 -8.21 3.51
CA ASN A 123 1.89 -8.22 2.52
C ASN A 123 0.77 -7.26 2.92
N ILE A 124 0.48 -6.30 2.06
CA ILE A 124 -0.63 -5.38 2.23
C ILE A 124 -1.83 -5.90 1.45
N GLN A 125 -2.94 -6.11 2.16
CA GLN A 125 -4.19 -6.63 1.62
C GLN A 125 -5.37 -5.67 1.80
N ASN A 126 -5.21 -4.63 2.62
CA ASN A 126 -6.29 -3.70 2.94
C ASN A 126 -6.01 -2.29 2.43
N GLN A 127 -7.08 -1.55 2.13
CA GLN A 127 -7.01 -0.14 1.77
C GLN A 127 -6.48 0.67 2.96
N GLY A 128 -5.48 1.53 2.71
CA GLY A 128 -4.90 2.38 3.75
C GLY A 128 -4.17 1.63 4.85
N GLU A 129 -3.82 0.38 4.65
CA GLU A 129 -3.07 -0.40 5.61
C GLU A 129 -1.63 0.11 5.73
N VAL A 130 -1.16 0.24 6.95
CA VAL A 130 0.23 0.51 7.25
C VAL A 130 0.85 -0.71 7.91
N VAL A 131 1.82 -1.33 7.25
CA VAL A 131 2.57 -2.47 7.79
C VAL A 131 3.90 -1.98 8.33
N ILE A 132 4.15 -2.27 9.61
CA ILE A 132 5.41 -1.96 10.29
C ILE A 132 6.21 -3.24 10.43
N GLY A 133 6.98 -3.59 9.45
CA GLY A 133 7.72 -4.83 9.46
C GLY A 133 6.81 -6.04 9.24
N GLY A 134 6.93 -6.65 8.11
CA GLY A 134 6.44 -7.99 7.87
C GLY A 134 7.51 -8.96 8.34
N GLY A 135 7.12 -10.04 8.96
CA GLY A 135 7.99 -11.13 9.28
C GLY A 135 7.55 -12.36 8.50
N GLY A 136 8.50 -13.01 7.86
CA GLY A 136 8.26 -14.30 7.24
C GLY A 136 9.38 -15.25 7.64
N PHE A 137 9.00 -16.47 7.93
CA PHE A 137 9.94 -17.58 7.93
C PHE A 137 9.82 -18.26 6.57
N GLY A 138 10.88 -18.20 5.78
CA GLY A 138 10.85 -18.73 4.41
C GLY A 138 10.08 -17.84 3.43
N SER A 139 9.45 -18.42 2.41
CA SER A 139 8.81 -17.69 1.29
C SER A 139 7.34 -17.29 1.54
N THR A 140 6.83 -17.45 2.74
CA THR A 140 5.42 -17.16 3.05
C THR A 140 5.22 -15.70 3.41
N LEU A 141 4.51 -14.97 2.56
CA LEU A 141 4.16 -13.56 2.79
C LEU A 141 3.28 -13.41 4.04
N ALA A 142 3.60 -12.41 4.85
CA ALA A 142 2.85 -12.03 6.06
C ALA A 142 2.62 -13.21 7.03
N LEU A 143 3.62 -14.08 7.20
CA LEU A 143 3.53 -15.19 8.16
C LEU A 143 3.33 -14.66 9.58
N ALA A 144 4.13 -13.65 9.96
CA ALA A 144 3.97 -12.88 11.18
C ALA A 144 4.05 -11.39 10.83
N GLN A 145 2.96 -10.64 10.99
CA GLN A 145 2.88 -9.26 10.55
C GLN A 145 2.14 -8.40 11.57
N THR A 146 2.63 -7.18 11.77
CA THR A 146 1.91 -6.14 12.49
C THR A 146 1.45 -5.08 11.51
N SER A 147 0.17 -4.75 11.55
CA SER A 147 -0.40 -3.71 10.70
C SER A 147 -1.40 -2.82 11.44
N PHE A 148 -1.66 -1.66 10.83
CA PHE A 148 -2.65 -0.68 11.28
C PHE A 148 -3.61 -0.40 10.15
N VAL A 149 -4.90 -0.36 10.48
CA VAL A 149 -5.98 -0.04 9.54
C VAL A 149 -6.90 0.98 10.19
N GLN A 150 -7.17 2.07 9.50
CA GLN A 150 -8.17 3.03 9.94
C GLN A 150 -9.54 2.65 9.37
N GLN A 151 -10.54 2.61 10.24
CA GLN A 151 -11.94 2.44 9.85
C GLN A 151 -12.78 3.63 10.28
N SER A 152 -13.83 3.93 9.53
CA SER A 152 -14.72 5.06 9.82
C SER A 152 -16.11 4.83 9.24
N GLY A 153 -17.07 5.58 9.73
CA GLY A 153 -18.46 5.52 9.31
C GLY A 153 -19.37 6.41 10.13
N ASN A 154 -20.64 6.37 9.81
CA ASN A 154 -21.68 7.10 10.55
C ASN A 154 -22.81 6.16 10.94
N THR A 155 -23.43 6.43 12.07
CA THR A 155 -24.73 5.86 12.46
C THR A 155 -25.74 6.97 12.68
N THR A 156 -27.00 6.72 12.40
CA THR A 156 -28.12 7.66 12.63
C THR A 156 -29.12 7.10 13.63
N ASP A 157 -28.92 5.88 14.08
CA ASP A 157 -29.80 5.16 14.98
C ASP A 157 -29.02 4.15 15.83
N ALA A 158 -29.75 3.33 16.60
CA ALA A 158 -29.18 2.28 17.43
C ALA A 158 -28.91 0.95 16.69
N THR A 159 -28.94 0.96 15.35
CA THR A 159 -28.62 -0.24 14.56
C THR A 159 -27.11 -0.47 14.53
N GLN A 160 -26.69 -1.69 14.77
CA GLN A 160 -25.28 -2.04 14.69
C GLN A 160 -24.79 -1.96 13.25
N THR A 161 -23.73 -1.18 13.02
CA THR A 161 -23.17 -0.89 11.70
C THR A 161 -21.67 -1.19 11.67
N SER A 162 -21.17 -1.89 10.65
CA SER A 162 -19.73 -2.12 10.47
C SER A 162 -19.09 -0.89 9.84
N LEU A 163 -17.94 -0.48 10.40
CA LEU A 163 -17.15 0.63 9.89
C LEU A 163 -16.36 0.23 8.64
N TYR A 164 -16.20 1.17 7.71
CA TYR A 164 -15.49 0.97 6.46
C TYR A 164 -14.03 1.38 6.56
N THR A 165 -13.17 0.65 5.89
CA THR A 165 -11.75 1.01 5.75
C THR A 165 -11.61 2.27 4.91
N GLN A 166 -10.95 3.30 5.44
CA GLN A 166 -10.74 4.59 4.79
C GLN A 166 -12.02 5.26 4.24
N PHE A 167 -13.15 5.10 4.90
CA PHE A 167 -14.43 5.64 4.41
C PHE A 167 -14.88 5.11 3.03
N ILE A 168 -14.27 4.05 2.54
CA ILE A 168 -14.65 3.44 1.26
C ILE A 168 -15.78 2.46 1.50
N THR A 169 -16.96 2.77 1.02
CA THR A 169 -18.18 1.95 1.19
C THR A 169 -17.93 0.48 0.82
N ASN A 170 -18.34 -0.42 1.70
CA ASN A 170 -18.20 -1.87 1.56
C ASN A 170 -16.75 -2.38 1.52
N LYS A 171 -15.78 -1.59 2.00
CA LYS A 171 -14.41 -2.05 2.22
C LYS A 171 -14.18 -2.26 3.71
N PHE A 172 -13.74 -3.45 4.07
CA PHE A 172 -13.47 -3.89 5.43
C PHE A 172 -12.09 -4.54 5.48
N ILE A 173 -11.66 -5.04 6.63
CA ILE A 173 -10.41 -5.77 6.77
C ILE A 173 -10.61 -7.18 6.21
N GLU A 174 -9.79 -7.57 5.24
CA GLU A 174 -9.86 -8.89 4.62
C GLU A 174 -9.44 -9.99 5.61
N LYS A 175 -10.19 -11.09 5.61
CA LYS A 175 -9.84 -12.28 6.39
C LYS A 175 -8.67 -13.02 5.78
N VAL A 176 -7.78 -13.47 6.59
CA VAL A 176 -6.68 -14.35 6.18
C VAL A 176 -7.11 -15.80 6.24
N GLY A 177 -6.74 -16.62 5.27
CA GLY A 177 -7.23 -17.98 5.12
C GLY A 177 -7.09 -18.84 6.38
N ASN A 178 -5.86 -19.05 6.85
CA ASN A 178 -5.55 -19.76 8.08
C ASN A 178 -4.61 -18.89 8.93
N ALA A 179 -5.13 -18.28 9.99
CA ALA A 179 -4.36 -17.38 10.82
C ALA A 179 -4.98 -17.21 12.21
N VAL A 180 -4.13 -16.87 13.16
CA VAL A 180 -4.54 -16.24 14.42
C VAL A 180 -4.26 -14.77 14.31
N ILE A 181 -5.25 -13.94 14.59
CA ILE A 181 -5.12 -12.48 14.57
C ILE A 181 -5.44 -11.95 15.96
N GLY A 182 -4.43 -11.40 16.64
CA GLY A 182 -4.62 -10.52 17.77
C GLY A 182 -5.00 -9.13 17.29
N PHE A 183 -5.85 -8.42 18.03
CA PHE A 183 -6.27 -7.08 17.68
C PHE A 183 -6.43 -6.16 18.88
N GLU A 184 -6.19 -4.90 18.64
CA GLU A 184 -6.54 -3.77 19.49
C GLU A 184 -7.20 -2.72 18.62
N ALA A 185 -8.40 -2.27 18.99
CA ALA A 185 -9.10 -1.22 18.29
C ALA A 185 -9.47 -0.08 19.24
N ASN A 186 -9.06 1.12 18.90
CA ASN A 186 -9.39 2.36 19.58
C ASN A 186 -10.51 3.04 18.81
N VAL A 187 -11.69 3.14 19.40
CA VAL A 187 -12.91 3.60 18.72
C VAL A 187 -13.45 4.85 19.40
N ILE A 188 -13.57 5.92 18.66
CA ILE A 188 -14.21 7.16 19.12
C ILE A 188 -15.46 7.43 18.27
N GLY A 189 -16.54 7.78 18.95
CA GLY A 189 -17.78 8.25 18.35
C GLY A 189 -18.10 9.67 18.84
N VAL A 190 -18.48 10.55 17.92
CA VAL A 190 -18.81 11.94 18.23
C VAL A 190 -20.20 12.26 17.68
N ASN A 191 -21.06 12.81 18.53
CA ASN A 191 -22.38 13.34 18.12
C ASN A 191 -22.18 14.60 17.27
N THR A 192 -22.70 14.57 16.04
CA THR A 192 -22.57 15.66 15.06
C THR A 192 -23.76 16.63 15.05
N GLY A 193 -24.71 16.47 15.98
CA GLY A 193 -25.75 17.47 16.23
C GLY A 193 -27.06 17.27 15.45
N VAL A 194 -27.29 16.08 14.91
CA VAL A 194 -28.60 15.72 14.36
C VAL A 194 -29.25 14.70 15.29
N GLY A 195 -30.41 15.04 15.83
CA GLY A 195 -31.20 14.17 16.71
C GLY A 195 -31.05 14.49 18.20
N THR A 196 -31.11 13.47 19.04
CA THR A 196 -31.07 13.60 20.51
C THR A 196 -29.61 13.79 20.99
N GLY A 197 -29.43 14.64 21.99
CA GLY A 197 -28.11 14.95 22.56
C GLY A 197 -27.51 16.24 22.03
N THR A 198 -26.35 16.61 22.56
CA THR A 198 -25.66 17.86 22.25
C THR A 198 -24.50 17.60 21.28
N THR A 199 -24.37 18.44 20.26
CA THR A 199 -23.22 18.40 19.36
C THR A 199 -21.89 18.41 20.13
N GLY A 200 -20.98 17.51 19.78
CA GLY A 200 -19.69 17.40 20.44
C GLY A 200 -19.66 16.45 21.64
N GLU A 201 -20.79 15.86 22.04
CA GLU A 201 -20.78 14.72 22.94
C GLU A 201 -20.03 13.57 22.30
N TYR A 202 -19.23 12.83 23.08
CA TYR A 202 -18.41 11.75 22.53
C TYR A 202 -18.28 10.57 23.49
N GLY A 203 -17.96 9.42 22.93
CA GLY A 203 -17.54 8.25 23.66
C GLY A 203 -16.27 7.66 23.05
N TYR A 204 -15.42 7.12 23.92
CA TYR A 204 -14.21 6.41 23.54
C TYR A 204 -14.18 5.04 24.18
N VAL A 205 -14.00 4.03 23.36
CA VAL A 205 -13.88 2.63 23.82
C VAL A 205 -12.65 1.97 23.19
N GLN A 206 -12.09 1.03 23.93
CA GLN A 206 -11.01 0.18 23.45
C GLN A 206 -11.49 -1.27 23.40
N ILE A 207 -11.20 -1.94 22.31
CA ILE A 207 -11.49 -3.37 22.12
C ILE A 207 -10.15 -4.09 22.02
N THR A 208 -9.96 -5.12 22.82
CA THR A 208 -8.77 -5.97 22.74
C THR A 208 -9.19 -7.44 22.65
N GLY A 209 -8.46 -8.21 21.85
CA GLY A 209 -8.82 -9.62 21.71
C GLY A 209 -8.02 -10.36 20.65
N ALA A 210 -8.54 -11.55 20.33
CA ALA A 210 -8.01 -12.38 19.25
C ALA A 210 -9.12 -13.19 18.59
N VAL A 211 -8.85 -13.58 17.34
CA VAL A 211 -9.71 -14.47 16.56
C VAL A 211 -8.84 -15.44 15.77
N THR A 212 -9.34 -16.67 15.59
CA THR A 212 -8.73 -17.66 14.69
C THR A 212 -9.57 -17.77 13.44
N PHE A 213 -8.93 -17.65 12.28
CA PHE A 213 -9.53 -17.94 10.99
C PHE A 213 -9.05 -19.31 10.51
N THR A 214 -9.99 -20.14 10.06
CA THR A 214 -9.74 -21.43 9.42
C THR A 214 -10.43 -21.42 8.08
N ASN A 215 -9.68 -21.52 6.99
CA ASN A 215 -10.19 -21.38 5.62
C ASN A 215 -11.02 -20.09 5.41
N GLY A 216 -10.63 -18.99 6.05
CA GLY A 216 -11.34 -17.72 5.98
C GLY A 216 -12.62 -17.64 6.84
N LEU A 217 -12.94 -18.68 7.60
CA LEU A 217 -14.05 -18.68 8.56
C LEU A 217 -13.53 -18.31 9.94
N ALA A 218 -14.16 -17.34 10.59
CA ALA A 218 -13.84 -16.98 11.96
C ALA A 218 -14.36 -18.05 12.91
N SER A 219 -13.54 -18.35 13.91
CA SER A 219 -13.99 -18.96 15.14
C SER A 219 -14.71 -17.91 16.01
N THR A 220 -14.81 -18.14 17.29
CA THR A 220 -15.29 -17.12 18.22
C THR A 220 -14.29 -15.98 18.34
N TYR A 221 -14.76 -14.73 18.31
CA TYR A 221 -13.97 -13.56 18.69
C TYR A 221 -13.85 -13.52 20.22
N HIS A 222 -12.67 -13.83 20.72
CA HIS A 222 -12.35 -13.69 22.14
C HIS A 222 -11.92 -12.25 22.39
N GLN A 223 -12.83 -11.43 22.93
CA GLN A 223 -12.60 -9.99 23.04
C GLN A 223 -13.17 -9.39 24.31
N THR A 224 -12.56 -8.30 24.74
CA THR A 224 -13.04 -7.43 25.81
C THR A 224 -13.17 -6.01 25.29
N THR A 225 -14.29 -5.37 25.57
CA THR A 225 -14.53 -3.96 25.28
C THR A 225 -14.48 -3.17 26.58
N THR A 226 -13.59 -2.19 26.63
CA THR A 226 -13.42 -1.31 27.78
C THR A 226 -13.87 0.10 27.41
N HIS A 227 -14.83 0.64 28.17
CA HIS A 227 -15.23 2.03 28.06
C HIS A 227 -14.18 2.92 28.74
N ILE A 228 -13.52 3.76 27.98
CA ILE A 228 -12.45 4.62 28.49
C ILE A 228 -13.02 5.94 28.98
N VAL A 229 -13.83 6.60 28.13
CA VAL A 229 -14.44 7.90 28.43
C VAL A 229 -15.81 7.96 27.75
N ALA A 230 -16.77 8.57 28.46
CA ALA A 230 -18.00 9.06 27.86
C ALA A 230 -18.25 10.48 28.37
N TYR A 231 -18.50 11.40 27.45
CA TYR A 231 -18.77 12.80 27.73
C TYR A 231 -20.10 13.20 27.13
N GLY A 232 -20.99 13.78 27.92
CA GLY A 232 -22.29 14.26 27.51
C GLY A 232 -23.36 14.04 28.55
N THR A 233 -24.46 14.79 28.42
CA THR A 233 -25.59 14.78 29.35
C THR A 233 -26.39 13.48 29.30
N SER A 234 -26.41 12.83 28.17
CA SER A 234 -27.10 11.55 27.91
C SER A 234 -26.26 10.32 28.22
N GLY A 235 -25.02 10.51 28.72
CA GLY A 235 -24.07 9.42 28.96
C GLY A 235 -23.89 8.60 27.70
N MET A 236 -23.12 9.10 26.76
CA MET A 236 -22.92 8.47 25.44
C MET A 236 -22.29 7.09 25.58
N HIS A 237 -23.10 6.10 25.99
CA HIS A 237 -22.71 4.71 26.07
C HIS A 237 -22.67 4.11 24.67
N ILE A 238 -21.55 4.24 24.03
CA ILE A 238 -21.31 3.62 22.74
C ILE A 238 -20.91 2.16 22.92
N THR A 239 -21.37 1.30 22.04
CA THR A 239 -20.96 -0.10 22.00
C THR A 239 -20.17 -0.34 20.72
N ALA A 240 -19.00 -0.96 20.85
CA ALA A 240 -18.20 -1.38 19.73
C ALA A 240 -17.65 -2.79 19.97
N VAL A 241 -17.58 -3.57 18.91
CA VAL A 241 -17.07 -4.95 18.92
C VAL A 241 -16.34 -5.26 17.62
N MET A 242 -15.38 -6.18 17.66
CA MET A 242 -14.85 -6.79 16.45
C MET A 242 -15.75 -7.95 16.03
N LYS A 243 -16.12 -8.00 14.75
CA LYS A 243 -16.94 -9.07 14.20
C LYS A 243 -16.77 -9.23 12.69
N ASP A 244 -17.35 -10.29 12.14
CA ASP A 244 -17.48 -10.45 10.70
C ASP A 244 -18.33 -9.32 10.11
N ALA A 245 -17.79 -8.66 9.09
CA ALA A 245 -18.50 -7.66 8.30
C ALA A 245 -19.15 -8.29 7.07
N THR A 246 -18.47 -9.27 6.47
CA THR A 246 -18.94 -10.09 5.35
C THR A 246 -18.41 -11.54 5.52
N ALA A 247 -18.74 -12.41 4.58
CA ALA A 247 -18.17 -13.77 4.55
C ALA A 247 -16.63 -13.77 4.48
N THR A 248 -16.04 -12.79 3.80
CA THR A 248 -14.58 -12.71 3.54
C THR A 248 -13.87 -11.61 4.31
N SER A 249 -14.58 -10.82 5.12
CA SER A 249 -14.03 -9.68 5.82
C SER A 249 -14.57 -9.51 7.24
N PHE A 250 -13.82 -8.76 8.05
CA PHE A 250 -14.17 -8.43 9.43
C PHE A 250 -13.81 -6.97 9.74
N GLY A 251 -14.15 -6.50 10.91
CA GLY A 251 -13.82 -5.16 11.36
C GLY A 251 -14.58 -4.74 12.60
N VAL A 252 -14.44 -3.47 12.92
CA VAL A 252 -15.18 -2.83 14.01
C VAL A 252 -16.63 -2.63 13.61
N ALA A 253 -17.53 -3.11 14.42
CA ALA A 253 -18.96 -2.78 14.34
C ALA A 253 -19.35 -1.96 15.57
N VAL A 254 -20.06 -0.89 15.33
CA VAL A 254 -20.50 0.09 16.33
C VAL A 254 -22.03 0.12 16.42
N THR A 255 -22.53 0.40 17.61
CA THR A 255 -23.97 0.66 17.81
C THR A 255 -24.12 2.08 18.31
N GLY A 256 -24.81 2.88 17.56
CA GLY A 256 -25.10 4.28 17.89
C GLY A 256 -26.23 4.42 18.90
N LEU A 257 -26.82 5.59 18.97
CA LEU A 257 -27.97 5.92 19.79
C LEU A 257 -29.19 6.19 18.90
N ALA A 258 -30.38 5.88 19.40
CA ALA A 258 -31.62 6.18 18.68
C ALA A 258 -31.71 7.67 18.35
N GLU A 259 -32.13 8.00 17.12
CA GLU A 259 -32.32 9.37 16.65
C GLU A 259 -31.10 10.28 16.81
N THR A 260 -29.88 9.70 16.77
CA THR A 260 -28.63 10.47 16.98
C THR A 260 -27.63 10.16 15.87
N THR A 261 -27.16 11.19 15.20
CA THR A 261 -26.09 11.02 14.20
C THR A 261 -24.73 11.05 14.86
N ILE A 262 -24.05 9.91 14.82
CA ILE A 262 -22.70 9.75 15.39
C ILE A 262 -21.73 9.46 14.26
N GLN A 263 -20.66 10.25 14.23
CA GLN A 263 -19.50 10.01 13.37
C GLN A 263 -18.48 9.18 14.12
N TRP A 264 -17.98 8.12 13.47
CA TRP A 264 -17.09 7.14 14.04
C TRP A 264 -15.74 7.14 13.38
N THR A 265 -14.70 7.00 14.19
CA THR A 265 -13.35 6.68 13.74
C THR A 265 -12.80 5.58 14.63
N ALA A 266 -12.18 4.57 14.01
CA ALA A 266 -11.50 3.49 14.69
C ALA A 266 -10.10 3.32 14.12
N GLU A 267 -9.10 3.23 14.98
CA GLU A 267 -7.76 2.76 14.66
C GLU A 267 -7.67 1.31 15.10
N VAL A 268 -7.38 0.41 14.15
CA VAL A 268 -7.28 -1.03 14.39
C VAL A 268 -5.84 -1.46 14.18
N LYS A 269 -5.21 -1.94 15.23
CA LYS A 269 -3.91 -2.59 15.21
C LYS A 269 -4.10 -4.11 15.19
N LEU A 270 -3.39 -4.76 14.29
CA LEU A 270 -3.48 -6.20 14.08
C LEU A 270 -2.11 -6.85 14.25
N TRP A 271 -2.10 -8.00 14.89
CA TRP A 271 -0.95 -8.91 14.98
C TRP A 271 -1.36 -10.24 14.36
N GLN A 272 -0.86 -10.49 13.17
CA GLN A 272 -1.19 -11.68 12.41
C GLN A 272 -0.11 -12.75 12.55
N ASN A 273 -0.54 -13.99 12.79
CA ASN A 273 0.27 -15.19 12.60
C ASN A 273 -0.49 -16.16 11.70
N LYS A 274 0.07 -16.48 10.53
CA LYS A 274 -0.48 -17.51 9.64
C LYS A 274 -0.16 -18.90 10.15
N ILE A 275 -1.13 -19.78 10.03
CA ILE A 275 -0.98 -21.20 10.33
C ILE A 275 -0.57 -21.87 9.02
N THR A 276 0.72 -22.24 8.90
CA THR A 276 1.28 -22.85 7.68
C THR A 276 1.24 -24.36 7.68
N GLN A 277 0.92 -24.97 8.83
CA GLN A 277 0.77 -26.42 8.93
C GLN A 277 -0.71 -26.78 9.01
N THR A 278 -1.13 -27.68 8.14
CA THR A 278 -2.34 -28.48 8.35
C THR A 278 -2.02 -29.52 9.41
N PHE A 279 -2.60 -29.37 10.57
CA PHE A 279 -2.57 -30.42 11.60
C PHE A 279 -3.48 -31.58 11.18
#